data_64f471ca907be38e2d64270a0cf001d6
#
_entry.id   64f471ca907be38e2d64270a0cf001d6
#
_cell.length_a   1.000
_cell.length_b   1.000
_cell.length_c   1.000
_cell.angle_alpha   90.00
_cell.angle_beta   90.00
_cell.angle_gamma   90.00
#
_symmetry.space_group_name_H-M   'P 1'
#
loop_
_entity.id
_entity.type
_entity.pdbx_description
1 polymer ?
#
loop_
_entity_poly.entity_id
_entity_poly.type
_entity_poly.pdbx_seq_one_letter_code
_entity_poly.pdbx_strand_id
1 'polypeptide(L)'
;MKRTFLSVVLLLMFALCFTACSSGTPSDTSSLSSSKQESAVESETGTSNVSEEPKESSEPAEESNILIAYFSHSGNTEAAAEQIAALTGGTLAEIERVEEYGDLEAEAEAEILNGDRPEITVDTDNISDYDVVFVGYPIWWDEAPAMISTFLANNDFAGKTIVPFCTSASDDIENSLHIFTELCPNATIAEGIRANNEAEIEPWLQGLGIIE
;
A
#
# COMPACT_ATOMS: atom_id res chain seq x y z
N MET A 1 40.76 -12.32 -31.07
CA MET A 1 41.91 -12.02 -30.14
C MET A 1 41.44 -12.32 -28.75
N LYS A 2 41.96 -13.37 -28.14
CA LYS A 2 41.58 -13.85 -26.80
C LYS A 2 42.22 -12.92 -25.77
N ARG A 3 41.44 -12.37 -24.86
CA ARG A 3 41.94 -11.73 -23.64
C ARG A 3 41.34 -12.47 -22.43
N THR A 4 42.22 -13.33 -21.91
CA THR A 4 42.11 -13.96 -20.61
C THR A 4 42.26 -12.91 -19.50
N PHE A 5 41.27 -12.75 -18.62
CA PHE A 5 41.43 -12.02 -17.37
C PHE A 5 41.51 -13.00 -16.20
N LEU A 6 42.59 -12.84 -15.51
CA LEU A 6 43.15 -13.63 -14.44
C LEU A 6 42.43 -13.37 -13.12
N SER A 7 41.97 -14.43 -12.48
CA SER A 7 41.41 -14.44 -11.11
C SER A 7 42.43 -13.91 -10.10
N VAL A 8 42.00 -13.00 -9.24
CA VAL A 8 42.68 -12.76 -7.95
C VAL A 8 41.66 -13.02 -6.84
N VAL A 9 41.83 -14.19 -6.22
CA VAL A 9 41.21 -14.59 -4.97
C VAL A 9 41.94 -13.87 -3.84
N LEU A 10 41.28 -13.01 -3.10
CA LEU A 10 41.79 -12.49 -1.83
C LEU A 10 40.97 -13.03 -0.68
N LEU A 11 41.51 -14.04 -0.03
CA LEU A 11 41.04 -14.66 1.19
C LEU A 11 41.44 -13.75 2.37
N LEU A 12 40.49 -13.22 3.12
CA LEU A 12 40.78 -12.61 4.42
C LEU A 12 39.88 -13.24 5.49
N MET A 13 40.50 -14.14 6.23
CA MET A 13 40.02 -14.62 7.52
C MET A 13 40.06 -13.48 8.54
N PHE A 14 39.01 -13.28 9.27
CA PHE A 14 39.05 -12.60 10.56
C PHE A 14 38.37 -13.44 11.64
N ALA A 15 39.16 -13.73 12.64
CA ALA A 15 38.91 -14.63 13.73
C ALA A 15 38.02 -13.97 14.82
N LEU A 16 37.27 -14.83 15.46
CA LEU A 16 36.55 -14.73 16.73
C LEU A 16 37.21 -13.90 17.83
N CYS A 17 36.39 -13.13 18.56
CA CYS A 17 36.59 -12.92 19.99
C CYS A 17 35.23 -12.97 20.70
N PHE A 18 35.05 -14.05 21.47
CA PHE A 18 34.05 -14.18 22.52
C PHE A 18 34.50 -13.39 23.75
N THR A 19 33.59 -12.64 24.39
CA THR A 19 33.67 -12.40 25.82
C THR A 19 32.27 -12.38 26.40
N ALA A 20 32.04 -13.34 27.26
CA ALA A 20 30.91 -13.46 28.16
C ALA A 20 31.23 -12.74 29.49
N CYS A 21 30.20 -12.30 30.20
CA CYS A 21 29.99 -12.21 31.67
C CYS A 21 28.95 -11.10 31.92
N SER A 22 27.92 -11.24 32.63
CA SER A 22 27.45 -12.01 33.79
C SER A 22 26.57 -11.08 34.62
N SER A 23 25.37 -11.56 34.90
CA SER A 23 24.58 -11.44 36.15
C SER A 23 24.28 -10.10 36.81
N GLY A 24 22.99 -9.94 37.18
CA GLY A 24 22.56 -9.06 38.26
C GLY A 24 21.07 -8.75 38.28
N THR A 25 20.24 -9.66 38.78
CA THR A 25 18.98 -9.38 39.49
C THR A 25 19.33 -9.25 40.99
N PRO A 26 18.51 -8.72 41.92
CA PRO A 26 17.06 -8.66 42.00
C PRO A 26 16.46 -7.47 42.80
N SER A 27 15.11 -7.54 42.92
CA SER A 27 14.29 -7.16 44.11
C SER A 27 14.03 -5.66 44.35
N ASP A 28 12.93 -5.23 44.80
CA ASP A 28 11.67 -5.63 45.40
C ASP A 28 10.86 -4.37 45.74
N THR A 29 9.58 -4.60 45.88
CA THR A 29 8.69 -4.17 46.95
C THR A 29 7.90 -2.87 46.88
N SER A 30 6.58 -3.09 46.70
CA SER A 30 5.42 -2.58 47.50
C SER A 30 5.21 -1.08 47.71
N SER A 31 4.04 -0.56 47.54
CA SER A 31 2.83 -0.61 48.38
C SER A 31 1.77 0.36 47.86
N LEU A 32 0.55 -0.12 47.73
CA LEU A 32 -0.66 0.22 48.48
C LEU A 32 -0.89 1.67 48.94
N SER A 33 -1.99 2.26 48.46
CA SER A 33 -3.10 2.77 49.26
C SER A 33 -4.10 3.53 48.39
N SER A 34 -5.25 3.04 48.14
CA SER A 34 -6.56 3.18 48.73
C SER A 34 -6.89 4.56 49.33
N SER A 35 -7.87 5.23 48.73
CA SER A 35 -9.00 5.81 49.46
C SER A 35 -10.11 6.30 48.55
N LYS A 36 -11.21 5.75 48.76
CA LYS A 36 -12.61 5.97 48.57
C LYS A 36 -13.05 7.31 49.18
N GLN A 37 -13.88 8.07 48.50
CA GLN A 37 -15.04 8.68 49.15
C GLN A 37 -16.03 9.26 48.17
N GLU A 38 -17.17 8.78 48.36
CA GLU A 38 -18.52 9.04 47.96
C GLU A 38 -19.03 10.37 48.56
N SER A 39 -19.83 11.13 47.81
CA SER A 39 -21.07 11.67 48.39
C SER A 39 -21.94 12.34 47.33
N ALA A 40 -23.17 11.95 47.40
CA ALA A 40 -24.36 12.31 46.70
C ALA A 40 -24.93 13.68 47.12
N VAL A 41 -26.01 14.01 46.44
CA VAL A 41 -27.27 14.68 46.76
C VAL A 41 -27.58 15.89 45.89
N GLU A 42 -28.55 15.68 44.97
CA GLU A 42 -29.94 16.26 44.91
C GLU A 42 -30.02 17.81 44.74
N SER A 43 -30.73 18.42 43.88
CA SER A 43 -32.13 18.33 43.50
C SER A 43 -32.51 19.56 42.66
N GLU A 44 -33.42 19.33 41.79
CA GLU A 44 -34.59 20.14 41.33
C GLU A 44 -34.47 21.33 40.40
N THR A 45 -35.23 21.17 39.34
CA THR A 45 -36.35 21.91 38.78
C THR A 45 -36.06 23.06 37.81
N GLY A 46 -36.53 22.90 36.58
CA GLY A 46 -37.32 23.96 35.99
C GLY A 46 -36.98 24.34 34.57
N THR A 47 -37.95 24.00 33.71
CA THR A 47 -38.47 24.79 32.61
C THR A 47 -37.87 24.65 31.22
N SER A 48 -38.70 24.03 30.41
CA SER A 48 -38.86 24.12 28.95
C SER A 48 -38.13 25.28 28.26
N ASN A 49 -37.30 24.97 27.29
CA ASN A 49 -37.32 25.73 26.05
C ASN A 49 -37.02 24.79 24.87
N VAL A 50 -37.96 24.74 23.98
CA VAL A 50 -37.88 24.22 22.64
C VAL A 50 -36.75 24.97 21.96
N SER A 51 -35.69 24.28 21.61
CA SER A 51 -34.71 24.77 20.66
C SER A 51 -34.53 23.70 19.60
N GLU A 52 -34.77 24.10 18.41
CA GLU A 52 -34.74 23.37 17.18
C GLU A 52 -33.44 22.58 17.08
N GLU A 53 -33.59 21.28 16.90
CA GLU A 53 -32.57 20.36 16.46
C GLU A 53 -32.06 20.83 15.09
N PRO A 54 -30.75 21.04 14.91
CA PRO A 54 -30.20 21.17 13.58
C PRO A 54 -30.37 19.81 12.92
N LYS A 55 -31.26 19.74 11.94
CA LYS A 55 -31.39 18.65 11.01
C LYS A 55 -30.02 18.53 10.33
N GLU A 56 -29.21 17.63 10.84
CA GLU A 56 -27.99 17.16 10.18
C GLU A 56 -28.47 16.59 8.85
N SER A 57 -28.25 17.36 7.81
CA SER A 57 -28.37 16.92 6.44
C SER A 57 -27.28 15.89 6.23
N SER A 58 -27.60 14.63 6.44
CA SER A 58 -26.81 13.55 5.85
C SER A 58 -27.05 13.65 4.34
N GLU A 59 -26.18 14.39 3.66
CA GLU A 59 -25.95 14.15 2.23
C GLU A 59 -25.62 12.66 2.09
N PRO A 60 -26.25 11.95 1.14
CA PRO A 60 -25.83 10.59 0.84
C PRO A 60 -24.34 10.68 0.53
N ALA A 61 -23.51 9.86 1.18
CA ALA A 61 -22.13 9.67 0.75
C ALA A 61 -22.22 9.36 -0.74
N GLU A 62 -21.65 10.20 -1.59
CA GLU A 62 -21.56 9.94 -3.01
C GLU A 62 -20.81 8.61 -3.13
N GLU A 63 -21.46 7.62 -3.74
CA GLU A 63 -20.83 6.32 -4.02
C GLU A 63 -19.62 6.62 -4.92
N SER A 64 -18.43 6.62 -4.36
CA SER A 64 -17.20 6.84 -5.13
C SER A 64 -17.01 5.69 -6.10
N ASN A 65 -16.88 6.01 -7.39
CA ASN A 65 -16.54 5.01 -8.39
C ASN A 65 -15.09 4.55 -8.18
N ILE A 66 -14.91 3.26 -7.92
CA ILE A 66 -13.62 2.66 -7.60
C ILE A 66 -13.15 1.76 -8.74
N LEU A 67 -11.93 1.99 -9.21
CA LEU A 67 -11.20 1.12 -10.13
C LEU A 67 -10.09 0.40 -9.37
N ILE A 68 -9.90 -0.89 -9.62
CA ILE A 68 -8.76 -1.65 -9.16
C ILE A 68 -7.95 -2.10 -10.39
N ALA A 69 -7.00 -1.27 -10.78
CA ALA A 69 -6.06 -1.57 -11.86
C ALA A 69 -4.89 -2.36 -11.29
N TYR A 70 -4.53 -3.48 -11.89
CA TYR A 70 -3.44 -4.31 -11.38
C TYR A 70 -2.69 -5.05 -12.48
N PHE A 71 -1.41 -5.29 -12.25
CA PHE A 71 -0.60 -6.27 -12.97
C PHE A 71 -0.26 -7.43 -12.03
N SER A 72 -0.42 -8.67 -12.51
CA SER A 72 -0.07 -9.86 -11.75
C SER A 72 0.70 -10.86 -12.62
N HIS A 73 1.89 -11.31 -12.14
CA HIS A 73 2.67 -12.32 -12.85
C HIS A 73 2.39 -13.74 -12.35
N SER A 74 2.15 -13.90 -11.06
CA SER A 74 2.00 -15.21 -10.41
C SER A 74 0.65 -15.42 -9.73
N GLY A 75 -0.31 -14.52 -9.96
CA GLY A 75 -1.64 -14.56 -9.35
C GLY A 75 -1.74 -13.93 -7.95
N ASN A 76 -0.62 -13.59 -7.30
CA ASN A 76 -0.68 -13.04 -5.94
C ASN A 76 -1.28 -11.64 -5.89
N THR A 77 -0.89 -10.76 -6.82
CA THR A 77 -1.44 -9.40 -6.90
C THR A 77 -2.90 -9.43 -7.34
N GLU A 78 -3.24 -10.33 -8.26
CA GLU A 78 -4.62 -10.60 -8.69
C GLU A 78 -5.50 -10.99 -7.51
N ALA A 79 -5.09 -11.97 -6.67
CA ALA A 79 -5.84 -12.37 -5.49
C ALA A 79 -6.08 -11.20 -4.51
N ALA A 80 -5.08 -10.33 -4.31
CA ALA A 80 -5.24 -9.12 -3.50
C ALA A 80 -6.22 -8.13 -4.15
N ALA A 81 -6.14 -7.94 -5.47
CA ALA A 81 -7.05 -7.09 -6.23
C ALA A 81 -8.51 -7.58 -6.15
N GLU A 82 -8.73 -8.88 -6.31
CA GLU A 82 -10.04 -9.52 -6.17
C GLU A 82 -10.63 -9.31 -4.77
N GLN A 83 -9.81 -9.41 -3.72
CA GLN A 83 -10.26 -9.17 -2.36
C GLN A 83 -10.63 -7.70 -2.14
N ILE A 84 -9.82 -6.75 -2.63
CA ILE A 84 -10.14 -5.32 -2.58
C ILE A 84 -11.46 -5.06 -3.30
N ALA A 85 -11.65 -5.61 -4.50
CA ALA A 85 -12.89 -5.48 -5.26
C ALA A 85 -14.11 -6.05 -4.52
N ALA A 86 -13.97 -7.21 -3.88
CA ALA A 86 -15.04 -7.82 -3.11
C ALA A 86 -15.46 -6.97 -1.89
N LEU A 87 -14.52 -6.27 -1.25
CA LEU A 87 -14.77 -5.43 -0.08
C LEU A 87 -15.31 -4.04 -0.46
N THR A 88 -14.86 -3.48 -1.58
CA THR A 88 -15.19 -2.11 -2.00
C THR A 88 -16.31 -2.01 -3.03
N GLY A 89 -16.64 -3.11 -3.72
CA GLY A 89 -17.54 -3.11 -4.87
C GLY A 89 -16.92 -2.50 -6.13
N GLY A 90 -15.60 -2.26 -6.15
CA GLY A 90 -14.89 -1.64 -7.26
C GLY A 90 -14.73 -2.55 -8.49
N THR A 91 -14.45 -1.94 -9.63
CA THR A 91 -14.24 -2.63 -10.91
C THR A 91 -12.80 -3.08 -11.06
N LEU A 92 -12.58 -4.35 -11.39
CA LEU A 92 -11.25 -4.89 -11.71
C LEU A 92 -10.83 -4.52 -13.13
N ALA A 93 -9.56 -4.19 -13.32
CA ALA A 93 -8.95 -3.95 -14.61
C ALA A 93 -7.51 -4.47 -14.63
N GLU A 94 -7.26 -5.52 -15.38
CA GLU A 94 -5.92 -6.07 -15.52
C GLU A 94 -5.08 -5.20 -16.45
N ILE A 95 -3.83 -4.97 -16.07
CA ILE A 95 -2.81 -4.31 -16.87
C ILE A 95 -1.94 -5.41 -17.48
N GLU A 96 -1.92 -5.53 -18.78
CA GLU A 96 -1.12 -6.54 -19.46
C GLU A 96 -0.10 -5.87 -20.39
N ARG A 97 1.08 -6.46 -20.50
CA ARG A 97 2.08 -6.08 -21.51
C ARG A 97 1.68 -6.65 -22.86
N VAL A 98 1.66 -5.82 -23.92
CA VAL A 98 1.27 -6.25 -25.27
C VAL A 98 2.22 -7.30 -25.81
N GLU A 99 3.54 -7.12 -25.63
CA GLU A 99 4.53 -8.11 -26.00
C GLU A 99 4.90 -8.95 -24.77
N GLU A 100 4.78 -10.28 -24.89
CA GLU A 100 5.25 -11.19 -23.82
C GLU A 100 6.75 -11.09 -23.64
N TYR A 101 7.23 -11.24 -22.40
CA TYR A 101 8.67 -11.32 -22.14
C TYR A 101 9.27 -12.61 -22.73
N GLY A 102 10.38 -12.47 -23.45
CA GLY A 102 11.15 -13.62 -23.90
C GLY A 102 12.06 -14.17 -22.80
N ASP A 103 12.77 -13.28 -22.13
CA ASP A 103 13.53 -13.54 -20.90
C ASP A 103 13.06 -12.53 -19.86
N LEU A 104 12.10 -12.96 -19.04
CA LEU A 104 11.44 -12.09 -18.08
C LEU A 104 12.44 -11.34 -17.17
N GLU A 105 13.43 -12.08 -16.61
CA GLU A 105 14.34 -11.50 -15.64
C GLU A 105 15.23 -10.43 -16.30
N ALA A 106 15.80 -10.72 -17.45
CA ALA A 106 16.72 -9.80 -18.12
C ALA A 106 15.98 -8.59 -18.75
N GLU A 107 14.80 -8.82 -19.32
CA GLU A 107 14.05 -7.75 -20.00
C GLU A 107 13.38 -6.82 -19.00
N ALA A 108 12.73 -7.36 -17.96
CA ALA A 108 12.06 -6.55 -16.94
C ALA A 108 13.06 -5.75 -16.10
N GLU A 109 14.21 -6.33 -15.73
CA GLU A 109 15.27 -5.58 -15.04
C GLU A 109 15.77 -4.42 -15.92
N ALA A 110 16.00 -4.67 -17.22
CA ALA A 110 16.45 -3.64 -18.15
C ALA A 110 15.41 -2.52 -18.32
N GLU A 111 14.12 -2.84 -18.44
CA GLU A 111 13.04 -1.86 -18.53
C GLU A 111 13.00 -0.94 -17.31
N ILE A 112 13.09 -1.51 -16.10
CA ILE A 112 13.10 -0.75 -14.86
C ILE A 112 14.34 0.17 -14.78
N LEU A 113 15.53 -0.37 -15.03
CA LEU A 113 16.79 0.39 -14.96
C LEU A 113 16.89 1.50 -16.00
N ASN A 114 16.31 1.31 -17.19
CA ASN A 114 16.32 2.30 -18.25
C ASN A 114 15.17 3.32 -18.13
N GLY A 115 14.16 3.05 -17.30
CA GLY A 115 12.90 3.81 -17.26
C GLY A 115 12.07 3.65 -18.52
N ASP A 116 12.14 2.47 -19.14
CA ASP A 116 11.38 2.15 -20.33
C ASP A 116 9.88 2.07 -20.02
N ARG A 117 9.05 2.30 -21.05
CA ARG A 117 7.59 2.24 -20.94
C ARG A 117 7.04 1.32 -22.01
N PRO A 118 6.93 0.00 -21.72
CA PRO A 118 6.40 -0.95 -22.67
C PRO A 118 4.94 -0.65 -23.01
N GLU A 119 4.51 -1.06 -24.19
CA GLU A 119 3.11 -0.97 -24.59
C GLU A 119 2.25 -1.91 -23.74
N ILE A 120 1.11 -1.40 -23.27
CA ILE A 120 0.18 -2.13 -22.40
C ILE A 120 -1.24 -2.10 -22.94
N THR A 121 -2.03 -3.08 -22.54
CA THR A 121 -3.50 -3.05 -22.56
C THR A 121 -4.02 -2.98 -21.13
N VAL A 122 -5.20 -2.38 -20.97
CA VAL A 122 -5.92 -2.32 -19.69
C VAL A 122 -7.38 -2.64 -19.99
N ASP A 123 -7.96 -3.56 -19.22
CA ASP A 123 -9.35 -3.97 -19.39
C ASP A 123 -10.31 -2.94 -18.76
N THR A 124 -10.25 -1.70 -19.26
CA THR A 124 -11.19 -0.63 -18.91
C THR A 124 -11.26 0.39 -20.03
N ASP A 125 -12.46 0.87 -20.32
CA ASP A 125 -12.69 1.83 -21.40
C ASP A 125 -12.34 3.26 -21.00
N ASN A 126 -12.52 3.66 -19.73
CA ASN A 126 -12.40 5.06 -19.34
C ASN A 126 -12.06 5.26 -17.85
N ILE A 127 -10.81 5.61 -17.59
CA ILE A 127 -10.34 5.90 -16.22
C ILE A 127 -10.97 7.20 -15.66
N SER A 128 -11.46 8.10 -16.52
CA SER A 128 -12.06 9.37 -16.06
C SER A 128 -13.31 9.18 -15.21
N ASP A 129 -13.98 8.03 -15.33
CA ASP A 129 -15.24 7.74 -14.64
C ASP A 129 -15.05 7.33 -13.16
N TYR A 130 -13.80 7.17 -12.72
CA TYR A 130 -13.46 6.73 -11.38
C TYR A 130 -12.84 7.87 -10.56
N ASP A 131 -13.19 7.94 -9.29
CA ASP A 131 -12.67 8.93 -8.33
C ASP A 131 -11.49 8.36 -7.55
N VAL A 132 -11.54 7.05 -7.26
CA VAL A 132 -10.50 6.30 -6.56
C VAL A 132 -9.96 5.21 -7.47
N VAL A 133 -8.65 5.17 -7.63
CA VAL A 133 -7.96 4.17 -8.47
C VAL A 133 -6.90 3.46 -7.64
N PHE A 134 -7.20 2.20 -7.28
CA PHE A 134 -6.19 1.30 -6.75
C PHE A 134 -5.23 0.89 -7.86
N VAL A 135 -3.94 0.82 -7.54
CA VAL A 135 -2.91 0.37 -8.48
C VAL A 135 -2.07 -0.72 -7.82
N GLY A 136 -2.23 -1.96 -8.32
CA GLY A 136 -1.62 -3.16 -7.77
C GLY A 136 -0.49 -3.72 -8.63
N TYR A 137 0.61 -4.16 -8.00
CA TYR A 137 1.76 -4.72 -8.70
C TYR A 137 2.64 -5.60 -7.82
N PRO A 138 3.37 -6.56 -8.39
CA PRO A 138 4.46 -7.22 -7.68
C PRO A 138 5.67 -6.28 -7.59
N ILE A 139 6.41 -6.30 -6.48
CA ILE A 139 7.72 -5.62 -6.42
C ILE A 139 8.74 -6.46 -7.18
N TRP A 140 9.42 -5.83 -8.14
CA TRP A 140 10.52 -6.36 -8.89
C TRP A 140 11.75 -5.46 -8.72
N TRP A 141 12.89 -6.01 -8.26
CA TRP A 141 14.13 -5.24 -7.99
C TRP A 141 13.89 -3.98 -7.17
N ASP A 142 13.09 -4.11 -6.12
CA ASP A 142 12.73 -3.02 -5.20
C ASP A 142 11.88 -1.90 -5.82
N GLU A 143 11.35 -2.10 -7.04
CA GLU A 143 10.61 -1.15 -7.84
C GLU A 143 9.27 -1.73 -8.34
N ALA A 144 8.40 -0.86 -8.83
CA ALA A 144 7.24 -1.28 -9.60
C ALA A 144 7.65 -1.67 -11.03
N PRO A 145 7.02 -2.70 -11.63
CA PRO A 145 7.26 -3.05 -13.03
C PRO A 145 7.01 -1.89 -13.99
N ALA A 146 7.78 -1.80 -15.06
CA ALA A 146 7.73 -0.70 -16.02
C ALA A 146 6.33 -0.43 -16.62
N MET A 147 5.50 -1.46 -16.70
CA MET A 147 4.09 -1.36 -17.12
C MET A 147 3.26 -0.43 -16.23
N ILE A 148 3.56 -0.37 -14.93
CA ILE A 148 2.87 0.53 -13.99
C ILE A 148 3.24 1.99 -14.32
N SER A 149 4.49 2.27 -14.62
CA SER A 149 4.91 3.59 -15.09
C SER A 149 4.23 3.98 -16.40
N THR A 150 4.02 3.02 -17.31
CA THR A 150 3.26 3.24 -18.54
C THR A 150 1.79 3.58 -18.24
N PHE A 151 1.15 2.81 -17.36
CA PHE A 151 -0.23 3.05 -16.95
C PHE A 151 -0.42 4.43 -16.34
N LEU A 152 0.46 4.81 -15.39
CA LEU A 152 0.40 6.12 -14.74
C LEU A 152 0.64 7.28 -15.72
N ALA A 153 1.57 7.11 -16.67
CA ALA A 153 1.90 8.16 -17.63
C ALA A 153 0.86 8.36 -18.75
N ASN A 154 0.11 7.31 -19.08
CA ASN A 154 -0.84 7.34 -20.20
C ASN A 154 -2.23 7.85 -19.80
N ASN A 155 -2.50 8.03 -18.52
CA ASN A 155 -3.81 8.39 -18.02
C ASN A 155 -3.78 9.69 -17.20
N ASP A 156 -4.91 10.39 -17.17
CA ASP A 156 -5.06 11.62 -16.36
C ASP A 156 -5.68 11.28 -15.00
N PHE A 157 -4.88 11.47 -13.95
CA PHE A 157 -5.29 11.26 -12.56
C PHE A 157 -5.51 12.57 -11.79
N ALA A 158 -5.58 13.72 -12.48
CA ALA A 158 -5.80 15.00 -11.81
C ALA A 158 -7.11 15.00 -11.00
N GLY A 159 -7.01 15.33 -9.71
CA GLY A 159 -8.14 15.35 -8.78
C GLY A 159 -8.61 13.99 -8.27
N LYS A 160 -8.01 12.89 -8.73
CA LYS A 160 -8.32 11.53 -8.27
C LYS A 160 -7.45 11.13 -7.07
N THR A 161 -7.92 10.12 -6.34
CA THR A 161 -7.12 9.45 -5.31
C THR A 161 -6.54 8.16 -5.89
N ILE A 162 -5.21 8.01 -5.87
CA ILE A 162 -4.51 6.77 -6.22
C ILE A 162 -4.13 6.06 -4.93
N VAL A 163 -4.45 4.77 -4.86
CA VAL A 163 -4.21 3.91 -3.70
C VAL A 163 -3.28 2.76 -4.11
N PRO A 164 -1.98 2.88 -3.90
CA PRO A 164 -1.02 1.84 -4.28
C PRO A 164 -1.14 0.60 -3.38
N PHE A 165 -1.01 -0.59 -3.96
CA PHE A 165 -0.78 -1.82 -3.22
C PHE A 165 0.19 -2.73 -3.95
N CYS A 166 0.98 -3.49 -3.21
CA CYS A 166 1.93 -4.40 -3.83
C CYS A 166 1.92 -5.79 -3.20
N THR A 167 2.50 -6.75 -3.91
CA THR A 167 2.90 -8.04 -3.36
C THR A 167 4.41 -8.21 -3.52
N SER A 168 5.07 -8.77 -2.52
CA SER A 168 6.52 -8.93 -2.52
C SER A 168 6.95 -10.07 -1.62
N ALA A 169 8.06 -10.73 -1.94
CA ALA A 169 8.64 -11.75 -1.07
C ALA A 169 9.27 -11.14 0.20
N SER A 170 9.89 -9.95 0.10
CA SER A 170 10.64 -9.33 1.18
C SER A 170 10.53 -7.81 1.24
N ASP A 171 10.40 -7.16 0.09
CA ASP A 171 10.51 -5.70 0.00
C ASP A 171 9.17 -5.04 0.34
N ASP A 172 9.24 -3.89 0.98
CA ASP A 172 8.07 -3.07 1.27
C ASP A 172 7.75 -2.14 0.10
N ILE A 173 6.58 -1.47 0.15
CA ILE A 173 6.07 -0.68 -0.96
C ILE A 173 6.80 0.67 -1.15
N GLU A 174 7.47 1.17 -0.11
CA GLU A 174 7.94 2.55 -0.01
C GLU A 174 8.87 2.96 -1.14
N ASN A 175 9.80 2.09 -1.54
CA ASN A 175 10.79 2.44 -2.57
C ASN A 175 10.14 2.63 -3.94
N SER A 176 9.08 1.88 -4.23
CA SER A 176 8.35 1.96 -5.50
C SER A 176 7.37 3.14 -5.61
N LEU A 177 7.09 3.85 -4.49
CA LEU A 177 6.07 4.92 -4.48
C LEU A 177 6.50 6.19 -5.20
N HIS A 178 7.79 6.41 -5.45
CA HIS A 178 8.27 7.64 -6.11
C HIS A 178 7.63 7.87 -7.49
N ILE A 179 7.37 6.79 -8.27
CA ILE A 179 6.78 6.91 -9.61
C ILE A 179 5.38 7.53 -9.58
N PHE A 180 4.59 7.30 -8.52
CA PHE A 180 3.25 7.85 -8.39
C PHE A 180 3.28 9.37 -8.24
N THR A 181 4.17 9.89 -7.41
CA THR A 181 4.32 11.32 -7.21
C THR A 181 4.96 12.02 -8.41
N GLU A 182 5.87 11.35 -9.11
CA GLU A 182 6.54 11.88 -10.30
C GLU A 182 5.61 11.94 -11.51
N LEU A 183 4.82 10.89 -11.75
CA LEU A 183 3.98 10.76 -12.93
C LEU A 183 2.57 11.33 -12.73
N CYS A 184 2.09 11.39 -11.49
CA CYS A 184 0.75 11.87 -11.16
C CYS A 184 0.77 13.04 -10.15
N PRO A 185 1.46 14.16 -10.46
CA PRO A 185 1.68 15.24 -9.49
C PRO A 185 0.39 15.97 -9.06
N ASN A 186 -0.71 15.78 -9.77
CA ASN A 186 -2.00 16.41 -9.48
C ASN A 186 -3.02 15.43 -8.87
N ALA A 187 -2.61 14.18 -8.59
CA ALA A 187 -3.40 13.20 -7.87
C ALA A 187 -3.11 13.26 -6.35
N THR A 188 -4.04 12.76 -5.55
CA THR A 188 -3.78 12.45 -4.15
C THR A 188 -3.27 11.02 -4.06
N ILE A 189 -2.07 10.81 -3.53
CA ILE A 189 -1.54 9.47 -3.30
C ILE A 189 -1.84 9.08 -1.86
N ALA A 190 -2.66 8.05 -1.68
CA ALA A 190 -3.01 7.52 -0.37
C ALA A 190 -1.93 6.60 0.17
N GLU A 191 -2.03 6.23 1.45
CA GLU A 191 -1.12 5.27 2.07
C GLU A 191 -1.26 3.89 1.42
N GLY A 192 -0.15 3.37 0.90
CA GLY A 192 -0.08 2.06 0.26
C GLY A 192 0.10 0.91 1.25
N ILE A 193 -0.07 -0.33 0.76
CA ILE A 193 0.13 -1.54 1.55
C ILE A 193 0.89 -2.62 0.77
N ARG A 194 1.69 -3.43 1.49
CA ARG A 194 2.11 -4.74 0.98
C ARG A 194 1.03 -5.77 1.31
N ALA A 195 0.21 -6.13 0.33
CA ALA A 195 -1.01 -6.92 0.46
C ALA A 195 -0.76 -8.44 0.41
N ASN A 196 0.33 -8.92 1.01
CA ASN A 196 0.64 -10.36 1.09
C ASN A 196 -0.24 -11.11 2.09
N ASN A 197 -0.83 -10.40 3.04
CA ASN A 197 -1.67 -10.95 4.08
C ASN A 197 -3.10 -10.45 3.90
N GLU A 198 -3.98 -11.32 3.44
CA GLU A 198 -5.40 -11.01 3.21
C GLU A 198 -6.08 -10.39 4.44
N ALA A 199 -5.68 -10.80 5.66
CA ALA A 199 -6.27 -10.27 6.89
C ALA A 199 -5.93 -8.81 7.19
N GLU A 200 -4.96 -8.21 6.49
CA GLU A 200 -4.56 -6.82 6.65
C GLU A 200 -5.27 -5.87 5.68
N ILE A 201 -5.88 -6.39 4.61
CA ILE A 201 -6.52 -5.58 3.56
C ILE A 201 -7.75 -4.85 4.10
N GLU A 202 -8.65 -5.54 4.79
CA GLU A 202 -9.87 -4.91 5.31
C GLU A 202 -9.56 -3.81 6.35
N PRO A 203 -8.71 -4.03 7.38
CA PRO A 203 -8.31 -2.96 8.31
C PRO A 203 -7.63 -1.77 7.62
N TRP A 204 -6.84 -2.01 6.57
CA TRP A 204 -6.23 -0.94 5.79
C TRP A 204 -7.27 -0.10 5.06
N LEU A 205 -8.23 -0.73 4.37
CA LEU A 205 -9.32 -0.04 3.68
C LEU A 205 -10.18 0.80 4.66
N GLN A 206 -10.45 0.28 5.87
CA GLN A 206 -11.12 1.02 6.94
C GLN A 206 -10.28 2.21 7.41
N GLY A 207 -8.96 2.03 7.56
CA GLY A 207 -8.03 3.11 7.91
C GLY A 207 -8.00 4.24 6.89
N LEU A 208 -8.20 3.93 5.60
CA LEU A 208 -8.34 4.90 4.52
C LEU A 208 -9.73 5.55 4.44
N GLY A 209 -10.71 5.05 5.19
CA GLY A 209 -12.11 5.51 5.13
C GLY A 209 -12.84 5.14 3.83
N ILE A 210 -12.36 4.11 3.13
CA ILE A 210 -12.97 3.62 1.87
C ILE A 210 -14.14 2.67 2.17
N ILE A 211 -14.05 1.93 3.25
CA ILE A 211 -15.12 1.07 3.78
C ILE A 211 -15.36 1.37 5.26
N GLU A 212 -16.56 0.94 5.78
CA GLU A 212 -16.94 1.13 7.20
C GLU A 212 -16.28 0.09 8.15
#